data_0065628c093f6cc702eca98cda8bd1ba
#
_entry.id   0065628c093f6cc702eca98cda8bd1ba
#
_cell.length_a   1.000
_cell.length_b   1.000
_cell.length_c   1.000
_cell.angle_alpha   90.00
_cell.angle_beta   90.00
_cell.angle_gamma   90.00
#
_symmetry.space_group_name_H-M   'P 1'
#
loop_
_entity.id
_entity.type
_entity.pdbx_description
1 polymer ?
#
loop_
_entity_poly.entity_id
_entity_poly.type
_entity_poly.pdbx_seq_one_letter_code
_entity_poly.pdbx_strand_id
1 'polypeptide(L)'
;MTVTDGTPASPQAERERRGDPEPFGPGSLLWEQIGLYTSAIAGNSVFILQVMHPAIGTVVDRLSSFRTDPLGRAARSFASVQTWVYGGRTAIEEGRRLREMHKPLSAVDEEGRRHHALSAEPWAWVHLTGFYAAVTAAKYFAPAPLAPEEEQQIFDEFLQLGRILQVPERMLPKSIPDYWVYFDDMVANTLVPHKVAHEVLAQMDQVPPNVPGPLRPAVAPLSLAAGRLGRLITIGTLPAEARDRLGLRWTAADERRLRLVGQVIGRGTPLLPERVRYMPIAYRARQAARAQERLERALAHRPM
;
A
#
# COMPACT_ATOMS: atom_id res chain seq x y z
N MET A 1 55.42 -10.76 3.34
CA MET A 1 54.08 -10.69 4.00
C MET A 1 53.42 -9.41 3.55
N THR A 2 52.58 -9.50 2.53
CA THR A 2 51.80 -8.36 2.00
C THR A 2 50.53 -8.25 2.83
N VAL A 3 50.47 -7.20 3.65
CA VAL A 3 49.23 -6.84 4.37
C VAL A 3 48.24 -6.32 3.32
N THR A 4 47.22 -7.07 3.04
CA THR A 4 46.09 -6.60 2.24
C THR A 4 45.32 -5.55 3.05
N ASP A 5 45.40 -4.33 2.57
CA ASP A 5 44.66 -3.16 3.10
C ASP A 5 43.16 -3.41 2.96
N GLY A 6 42.54 -3.85 4.06
CA GLY A 6 41.13 -4.21 4.13
C GLY A 6 40.26 -2.99 4.42
N THR A 7 40.28 -1.96 3.57
CA THR A 7 39.31 -0.88 3.66
C THR A 7 37.91 -1.51 3.49
N PRO A 8 36.99 -1.36 4.46
CA PRO A 8 35.64 -1.90 4.32
C PRO A 8 34.98 -1.29 3.09
N ALA A 9 34.46 -2.15 2.23
CA ALA A 9 33.77 -1.70 1.02
C ALA A 9 32.65 -0.73 1.39
N SER A 10 32.48 0.31 0.56
CA SER A 10 31.38 1.25 0.79
C SER A 10 30.05 0.51 0.80
N PRO A 11 29.06 1.00 1.55
CA PRO A 11 27.73 0.41 1.61
C PRO A 11 27.08 0.22 0.24
N GLN A 12 27.41 1.07 -0.73
CA GLN A 12 26.95 0.99 -2.10
C GLN A 12 27.62 -0.15 -2.85
N ALA A 13 28.93 -0.33 -2.72
CA ALA A 13 29.68 -1.42 -3.34
C ALA A 13 29.26 -2.81 -2.80
N GLU A 14 28.79 -2.90 -1.56
CA GLU A 14 28.21 -4.15 -1.03
C GLU A 14 26.83 -4.47 -1.61
N ARG A 15 25.99 -3.45 -1.86
CA ARG A 15 24.68 -3.62 -2.53
C ARG A 15 24.85 -4.08 -3.97
N GLU A 16 25.71 -3.41 -4.72
CA GLU A 16 26.02 -3.76 -6.12
C GLU A 16 26.53 -5.20 -6.23
N ARG A 17 27.37 -5.64 -5.29
CA ARG A 17 27.80 -7.04 -5.24
C ARG A 17 26.70 -8.04 -4.90
N ARG A 18 25.68 -7.64 -4.15
CA ARG A 18 24.53 -8.50 -3.80
C ARG A 18 23.39 -8.44 -4.84
N GLY A 19 23.46 -7.52 -5.81
CA GLY A 19 22.35 -7.23 -6.73
C GLY A 19 21.10 -6.70 -6.00
N ASP A 20 21.28 -6.04 -4.84
CA ASP A 20 20.18 -5.49 -4.08
C ASP A 20 19.58 -4.27 -4.80
N PRO A 21 18.25 -4.12 -4.87
CA PRO A 21 17.62 -2.95 -5.46
C PRO A 21 17.96 -1.68 -4.67
N GLU A 22 17.96 -0.54 -5.35
CA GLU A 22 18.21 0.75 -4.71
C GLU A 22 17.03 1.14 -3.80
N PRO A 23 17.29 1.64 -2.57
CA PRO A 23 16.24 2.19 -1.71
C PRO A 23 15.68 3.50 -2.26
N PHE A 24 14.44 3.82 -1.90
CA PHE A 24 13.83 5.10 -2.21
C PHE A 24 14.41 6.24 -1.36
N GLY A 25 14.31 7.45 -1.89
CA GLY A 25 14.74 8.67 -1.23
C GLY A 25 13.98 9.91 -1.71
N PRO A 26 14.35 11.11 -1.24
CA PRO A 26 13.79 12.38 -1.72
C PRO A 26 13.89 12.48 -3.25
N GLY A 27 12.81 12.98 -3.88
CA GLY A 27 12.67 13.04 -5.35
C GLY A 27 11.93 11.87 -5.97
N SER A 28 11.76 10.74 -5.25
CA SER A 28 10.86 9.67 -5.64
C SER A 28 9.40 10.06 -5.36
N LEU A 29 8.49 9.80 -6.29
CA LEU A 29 7.06 10.08 -6.09
C LEU A 29 6.45 9.20 -5.00
N LEU A 30 6.88 7.94 -4.87
CA LEU A 30 6.48 7.10 -3.75
C LEU A 30 6.95 7.68 -2.40
N TRP A 31 8.17 8.24 -2.34
CA TRP A 31 8.65 8.94 -1.16
C TRP A 31 7.78 10.16 -0.81
N GLU A 32 7.35 10.91 -1.82
CA GLU A 32 6.54 12.09 -1.59
C GLU A 32 5.09 11.76 -1.21
N GLN A 33 4.53 10.67 -1.69
CA GLN A 33 3.09 10.39 -1.63
C GLN A 33 2.70 9.29 -0.65
N ILE A 34 3.46 8.19 -0.57
CA ILE A 34 3.01 6.99 0.17
C ILE A 34 2.87 7.23 1.68
N GLY A 35 3.57 8.21 2.22
CA GLY A 35 3.50 8.60 3.62
C GLY A 35 2.36 9.53 3.99
N LEU A 36 1.63 10.06 3.04
CA LEU A 36 0.44 10.87 3.30
C LEU A 36 -0.67 10.00 3.88
N TYR A 37 -1.43 10.50 4.86
CA TYR A 37 -2.62 9.79 5.33
C TYR A 37 -3.65 9.59 4.19
N THR A 38 -3.65 10.46 3.19
CA THR A 38 -4.53 10.35 2.01
C THR A 38 -4.20 9.14 1.14
N SER A 39 -2.94 8.68 1.09
CA SER A 39 -2.56 7.47 0.34
C SER A 39 -3.18 6.20 0.95
N ALA A 40 -3.45 6.21 2.26
CA ALA A 40 -4.08 5.09 2.96
C ALA A 40 -5.60 5.02 2.75
N ILE A 41 -6.21 6.08 2.22
CA ILE A 41 -7.69 6.16 2.07
C ILE A 41 -8.21 5.04 1.17
N ALA A 42 -7.50 4.70 0.10
CA ALA A 42 -7.84 3.60 -0.80
C ALA A 42 -7.43 2.20 -0.25
N GLY A 43 -6.82 2.12 0.94
CA GLY A 43 -6.29 0.87 1.48
C GLY A 43 -7.31 -0.25 1.63
N ASN A 44 -8.56 0.09 1.97
CA ASN A 44 -9.62 -0.91 2.09
C ASN A 44 -10.05 -1.49 0.75
N SER A 45 -10.15 -0.67 -0.31
CA SER A 45 -10.49 -1.17 -1.65
C SER A 45 -9.39 -2.08 -2.20
N VAL A 46 -8.13 -1.73 -1.97
CA VAL A 46 -6.98 -2.58 -2.29
C VAL A 46 -7.05 -3.90 -1.55
N PHE A 47 -7.31 -3.86 -0.24
CA PHE A 47 -7.45 -5.09 0.54
C PHE A 47 -8.60 -5.97 0.06
N ILE A 48 -9.73 -5.38 -0.32
CA ILE A 48 -10.86 -6.11 -0.92
C ILE A 48 -10.44 -6.76 -2.24
N LEU A 49 -9.79 -6.04 -3.15
CA LEU A 49 -9.27 -6.61 -4.40
C LEU A 49 -8.31 -7.78 -4.15
N GLN A 50 -7.45 -7.65 -3.14
CA GLN A 50 -6.51 -8.71 -2.77
C GLN A 50 -7.25 -9.96 -2.28
N VAL A 51 -8.21 -9.82 -1.37
CA VAL A 51 -8.93 -10.99 -0.81
C VAL A 51 -10.00 -11.55 -1.74
N MET A 52 -10.38 -10.86 -2.81
CA MET A 52 -11.17 -11.43 -3.90
C MET A 52 -10.39 -12.46 -4.71
N HIS A 53 -9.06 -12.44 -4.67
CA HIS A 53 -8.25 -13.51 -5.25
C HIS A 53 -8.40 -14.79 -4.40
N PRO A 54 -8.79 -15.95 -5.00
CA PRO A 54 -9.12 -17.16 -4.24
C PRO A 54 -8.03 -17.60 -3.25
N ALA A 55 -6.77 -17.60 -3.70
CA ALA A 55 -5.66 -18.02 -2.85
C ALA A 55 -5.44 -17.07 -1.68
N ILE A 56 -5.50 -15.74 -1.92
CA ILE A 56 -5.30 -14.73 -0.88
C ILE A 56 -6.47 -14.74 0.10
N GLY A 57 -7.70 -14.76 -0.43
CA GLY A 57 -8.92 -14.83 0.37
C GLY A 57 -8.89 -16.03 1.32
N THR A 58 -8.54 -17.21 0.82
CA THR A 58 -8.43 -18.45 1.62
C THR A 58 -7.37 -18.32 2.72
N VAL A 59 -6.18 -17.83 2.41
CA VAL A 59 -5.11 -17.66 3.41
C VAL A 59 -5.50 -16.62 4.46
N VAL A 60 -6.08 -15.49 4.04
CA VAL A 60 -6.54 -14.43 4.95
C VAL A 60 -7.69 -14.91 5.82
N ASP A 61 -8.63 -15.66 5.27
CA ASP A 61 -9.76 -16.22 6.02
C ASP A 61 -9.31 -17.10 7.19
N ARG A 62 -8.30 -17.93 6.97
CA ARG A 62 -7.83 -18.93 7.94
C ARG A 62 -6.78 -18.40 8.91
N LEU A 63 -5.93 -17.47 8.50
CA LEU A 63 -4.72 -17.11 9.23
C LEU A 63 -4.62 -15.65 9.66
N SER A 64 -5.47 -14.75 9.13
CA SER A 64 -5.37 -13.32 9.42
C SER A 64 -6.19 -12.92 10.66
N SER A 65 -5.65 -11.97 11.42
CA SER A 65 -6.34 -11.36 12.57
C SER A 65 -7.33 -10.26 12.19
N PHE A 66 -7.76 -10.15 10.93
CA PHE A 66 -8.63 -9.04 10.49
C PHE A 66 -9.99 -9.01 11.20
N ARG A 67 -10.46 -10.14 11.75
CA ARG A 67 -11.71 -10.21 12.53
C ARG A 67 -11.53 -9.80 13.98
N THR A 68 -10.40 -10.10 14.57
CA THR A 68 -10.13 -9.89 16.00
C THR A 68 -9.38 -8.61 16.30
N ASP A 69 -8.50 -8.19 15.36
CA ASP A 69 -7.67 -6.98 15.48
C ASP A 69 -7.53 -6.28 14.11
N PRO A 70 -8.63 -5.76 13.53
CA PRO A 70 -8.59 -5.13 12.20
C PRO A 70 -7.68 -3.89 12.15
N LEU A 71 -7.73 -3.04 13.18
CA LEU A 71 -6.94 -1.81 13.23
C LEU A 71 -5.45 -2.10 13.45
N GLY A 72 -5.10 -3.02 14.35
CA GLY A 72 -3.72 -3.42 14.58
C GLY A 72 -3.13 -4.13 13.36
N ARG A 73 -3.92 -4.96 12.65
CA ARG A 73 -3.50 -5.54 11.38
C ARG A 73 -3.21 -4.46 10.33
N ALA A 74 -4.12 -3.52 10.16
CA ALA A 74 -3.93 -2.41 9.22
C ALA A 74 -2.68 -1.59 9.59
N ALA A 75 -2.51 -1.24 10.86
CA ALA A 75 -1.35 -0.49 11.33
C ALA A 75 -0.02 -1.22 11.05
N ARG A 76 0.04 -2.54 11.29
CA ARG A 76 1.23 -3.35 10.95
C ARG A 76 1.51 -3.36 9.44
N SER A 77 0.48 -3.51 8.62
CA SER A 77 0.62 -3.46 7.15
C SER A 77 1.12 -2.11 6.67
N PHE A 78 0.56 -1.02 7.17
CA PHE A 78 1.03 0.33 6.84
C PHE A 78 2.44 0.62 7.35
N ALA A 79 2.82 0.11 8.53
CA ALA A 79 4.19 0.22 9.02
C ALA A 79 5.20 -0.47 8.09
N SER A 80 4.89 -1.67 7.58
CA SER A 80 5.72 -2.34 6.58
C SER A 80 5.81 -1.54 5.28
N VAL A 81 4.68 -1.08 4.73
CA VAL A 81 4.66 -0.22 3.53
C VAL A 81 5.52 1.03 3.70
N GLN A 82 5.41 1.70 4.85
CA GLN A 82 6.24 2.86 5.17
C GLN A 82 7.73 2.49 5.24
N THR A 83 8.06 1.33 5.81
CA THR A 83 9.45 0.88 5.92
C THR A 83 10.05 0.58 4.55
N TRP A 84 9.29 0.04 3.60
CA TRP A 84 9.78 -0.23 2.23
C TRP A 84 10.18 1.05 1.50
N VAL A 85 9.51 2.17 1.78
CA VAL A 85 9.76 3.45 1.09
C VAL A 85 10.71 4.35 1.88
N TYR A 86 10.55 4.43 3.21
CA TYR A 86 11.30 5.37 4.05
C TYR A 86 12.46 4.73 4.82
N GLY A 87 12.58 3.42 4.81
CA GLY A 87 13.57 2.68 5.61
C GLY A 87 14.99 2.69 5.04
N GLY A 88 15.23 3.25 3.85
CA GLY A 88 16.54 3.16 3.24
C GLY A 88 17.00 1.69 3.13
N ARG A 89 18.14 1.34 3.72
CA ARG A 89 18.65 -0.04 3.73
C ARG A 89 17.71 -1.03 4.42
N THR A 90 17.05 -0.61 5.49
CA THR A 90 16.08 -1.45 6.21
C THR A 90 14.89 -1.86 5.33
N ALA A 91 14.61 -1.13 4.24
CA ALA A 91 13.56 -1.51 3.28
C ALA A 91 13.80 -2.91 2.68
N ILE A 92 15.04 -3.21 2.31
CA ILE A 92 15.44 -4.51 1.72
C ILE A 92 15.35 -5.62 2.78
N GLU A 93 15.79 -5.33 3.99
CA GLU A 93 15.68 -6.27 5.12
C GLU A 93 14.22 -6.57 5.45
N GLU A 94 13.38 -5.54 5.48
CA GLU A 94 11.94 -5.69 5.71
C GLU A 94 11.25 -6.49 4.59
N GLY A 95 11.61 -6.27 3.32
CA GLY A 95 11.14 -7.07 2.20
C GLY A 95 11.49 -8.57 2.37
N ARG A 96 12.73 -8.86 2.78
CA ARG A 96 13.18 -10.22 3.09
C ARG A 96 12.42 -10.80 4.28
N ARG A 97 12.31 -10.05 5.38
CA ARG A 97 11.56 -10.45 6.58
C ARG A 97 10.11 -10.79 6.24
N LEU A 98 9.45 -9.94 5.44
CA LEU A 98 8.08 -10.16 5.02
C LEU A 98 7.95 -11.48 4.23
N ARG A 99 8.86 -11.73 3.30
CA ARG A 99 8.88 -12.95 2.52
C ARG A 99 9.10 -14.20 3.40
N GLU A 100 10.07 -14.14 4.34
CA GLU A 100 10.30 -15.23 5.29
C GLU A 100 9.06 -15.53 6.14
N MET A 101 8.40 -14.49 6.65
CA MET A 101 7.17 -14.61 7.42
C MET A 101 6.03 -15.30 6.63
N HIS A 102 5.99 -15.09 5.30
CA HIS A 102 4.94 -15.67 4.46
C HIS A 102 5.25 -17.11 3.99
N LYS A 103 6.50 -17.59 4.10
CA LYS A 103 6.87 -18.97 3.67
C LYS A 103 5.99 -20.07 4.27
N PRO A 104 5.69 -20.09 5.58
CA PRO A 104 4.88 -21.15 6.17
C PRO A 104 3.37 -20.96 5.94
N LEU A 105 2.94 -19.79 5.43
CA LEU A 105 1.52 -19.47 5.33
C LEU A 105 0.88 -20.22 4.15
N SER A 106 0.08 -21.20 4.47
CA SER A 106 -0.77 -21.91 3.50
C SER A 106 -2.10 -22.29 4.13
N ALA A 107 -3.13 -22.38 3.31
CA ALA A 107 -4.46 -22.79 3.74
C ALA A 107 -5.13 -23.64 2.65
N VAL A 108 -6.13 -24.41 3.05
CA VAL A 108 -6.93 -25.26 2.15
C VAL A 108 -8.32 -24.61 2.00
N ASP A 109 -8.79 -24.45 0.77
CA ASP A 109 -10.13 -23.97 0.48
C ASP A 109 -11.22 -25.03 0.70
N GLU A 110 -12.47 -24.67 0.44
CA GLU A 110 -13.62 -25.56 0.64
C GLU A 110 -13.65 -26.73 -0.36
N GLU A 111 -12.96 -26.59 -1.50
CA GLU A 111 -12.79 -27.63 -2.52
C GLU A 111 -11.56 -28.54 -2.27
N GLY A 112 -10.86 -28.34 -1.16
CA GLY A 112 -9.68 -29.13 -0.80
C GLY A 112 -8.38 -28.72 -1.49
N ARG A 113 -8.35 -27.62 -2.23
CA ARG A 113 -7.14 -27.09 -2.90
C ARG A 113 -6.28 -26.33 -1.91
N ARG A 114 -4.98 -26.61 -1.90
CA ARG A 114 -4.01 -25.92 -1.05
C ARG A 114 -3.48 -24.67 -1.74
N HIS A 115 -3.56 -23.55 -1.04
CA HIS A 115 -3.04 -22.27 -1.45
C HIS A 115 -1.86 -21.85 -0.59
N HIS A 116 -0.81 -21.28 -1.20
CA HIS A 116 0.37 -20.76 -0.51
C HIS A 116 0.47 -19.25 -0.70
N ALA A 117 0.75 -18.51 0.37
CA ALA A 117 0.86 -17.05 0.35
C ALA A 117 1.96 -16.53 -0.58
N LEU A 118 3.03 -17.30 -0.81
CA LEU A 118 4.15 -16.96 -1.71
C LEU A 118 4.05 -17.57 -3.11
N SER A 119 2.89 -18.11 -3.53
CA SER A 119 2.69 -18.44 -4.93
C SER A 119 2.91 -17.20 -5.79
N ALA A 120 3.55 -17.37 -6.96
CA ALA A 120 4.04 -16.22 -7.75
C ALA A 120 2.95 -15.23 -8.14
N GLU A 121 1.81 -15.72 -8.60
CA GLU A 121 0.68 -14.88 -9.04
C GLU A 121 0.02 -14.12 -7.89
N PRO A 122 -0.46 -14.75 -6.77
CA PRO A 122 -1.05 -14.00 -5.68
C PRO A 122 -0.05 -13.04 -5.00
N TRP A 123 1.25 -13.39 -4.92
CA TRP A 123 2.28 -12.50 -4.40
C TRP A 123 2.45 -11.24 -5.27
N ALA A 124 2.49 -11.42 -6.59
CA ALA A 124 2.54 -10.33 -7.54
C ALA A 124 1.25 -9.49 -7.51
N TRP A 125 0.07 -10.13 -7.43
CA TRP A 125 -1.21 -9.44 -7.36
C TRP A 125 -1.28 -8.48 -6.18
N VAL A 126 -0.89 -8.94 -4.97
CA VAL A 126 -0.85 -8.09 -3.77
C VAL A 126 -0.01 -6.84 -4.01
N HIS A 127 1.17 -7.00 -4.63
CA HIS A 127 2.05 -5.87 -4.95
C HIS A 127 1.45 -4.95 -6.02
N LEU A 128 0.97 -5.51 -7.12
CA LEU A 128 0.48 -4.75 -8.27
C LEU A 128 -0.81 -3.97 -7.98
N THR A 129 -1.65 -4.43 -7.03
CA THR A 129 -2.78 -3.62 -6.53
C THR A 129 -2.34 -2.31 -5.90
N GLY A 130 -1.07 -2.18 -5.49
CA GLY A 130 -0.51 -0.93 -4.98
C GLY A 130 -0.42 0.17 -6.05
N PHE A 131 -0.04 -0.16 -7.29
CA PHE A 131 -0.05 0.79 -8.39
C PHE A 131 -1.48 1.26 -8.71
N TYR A 132 -2.44 0.33 -8.78
CA TYR A 132 -3.86 0.69 -8.89
C TYR A 132 -4.30 1.69 -7.80
N ALA A 133 -3.87 1.44 -6.55
CA ALA A 133 -4.18 2.33 -5.44
C ALA A 133 -3.61 3.73 -5.63
N ALA A 134 -2.35 3.84 -6.08
CA ALA A 134 -1.69 5.12 -6.30
C ALA A 134 -2.39 5.93 -7.40
N VAL A 135 -2.67 5.33 -8.54
CA VAL A 135 -3.39 5.99 -9.66
C VAL A 135 -4.81 6.38 -9.23
N THR A 136 -5.52 5.49 -8.53
CA THR A 136 -6.89 5.76 -8.06
C THR A 136 -6.92 6.84 -6.97
N ALA A 137 -5.97 6.82 -6.04
CA ALA A 137 -5.86 7.86 -5.02
C ALA A 137 -5.56 9.24 -5.64
N ALA A 138 -4.68 9.29 -6.63
CA ALA A 138 -4.41 10.52 -7.36
C ALA A 138 -5.66 11.02 -8.11
N LYS A 139 -6.39 10.14 -8.77
CA LYS A 139 -7.63 10.48 -9.50
C LYS A 139 -8.69 11.14 -8.62
N TYR A 140 -8.85 10.69 -7.38
CA TYR A 140 -9.94 11.14 -6.51
C TYR A 140 -9.48 12.12 -5.42
N PHE A 141 -8.28 11.97 -4.87
CA PHE A 141 -7.87 12.63 -3.62
C PHE A 141 -6.63 13.52 -3.76
N ALA A 142 -6.03 13.62 -4.96
CA ALA A 142 -4.97 14.59 -5.22
C ALA A 142 -5.56 15.96 -5.64
N PRO A 143 -4.79 17.06 -5.49
CA PRO A 143 -5.19 18.39 -5.96
C PRO A 143 -5.37 18.44 -7.49
N ALA A 144 -4.61 17.64 -8.23
CA ALA A 144 -4.68 17.49 -9.68
C ALA A 144 -4.45 16.02 -10.06
N PRO A 145 -4.94 15.57 -11.24
CA PRO A 145 -4.59 14.27 -11.80
C PRO A 145 -3.07 14.17 -12.03
N LEU A 146 -2.55 12.92 -12.03
CA LEU A 146 -1.17 12.67 -12.44
C LEU A 146 -0.93 13.12 -13.88
N ALA A 147 0.20 13.77 -14.13
CA ALA A 147 0.71 13.94 -15.49
C ALA A 147 1.22 12.57 -16.01
N PRO A 148 1.24 12.36 -17.35
CA PRO A 148 1.73 11.09 -17.92
C PRO A 148 3.13 10.70 -17.45
N GLU A 149 4.02 11.68 -17.29
CA GLU A 149 5.39 11.49 -16.81
C GLU A 149 5.42 11.07 -15.33
N GLU A 150 4.52 11.61 -14.50
CA GLU A 150 4.38 11.23 -13.10
C GLU A 150 3.80 9.81 -12.97
N GLU A 151 2.84 9.44 -13.81
CA GLU A 151 2.28 8.08 -13.85
C GLU A 151 3.36 7.07 -14.26
N GLN A 152 4.18 7.40 -15.26
CA GLN A 152 5.31 6.56 -15.67
C GLN A 152 6.34 6.43 -14.55
N GLN A 153 6.71 7.53 -13.88
CA GLN A 153 7.63 7.49 -12.76
C GLN A 153 7.10 6.62 -11.61
N ILE A 154 5.83 6.78 -11.23
CA ILE A 154 5.20 5.93 -10.20
C ILE A 154 5.22 4.47 -10.62
N PHE A 155 4.96 4.17 -11.88
CA PHE A 155 5.01 2.80 -12.40
C PHE A 155 6.42 2.20 -12.26
N ASP A 156 7.46 2.90 -12.68
CA ASP A 156 8.84 2.46 -12.60
C ASP A 156 9.27 2.26 -11.13
N GLU A 157 8.84 3.15 -10.25
CA GLU A 157 9.06 3.04 -8.81
C GLU A 157 8.32 1.82 -8.20
N PHE A 158 7.12 1.49 -8.68
CA PHE A 158 6.44 0.25 -8.29
C PHE A 158 7.17 -1.01 -8.78
N LEU A 159 7.77 -0.98 -9.96
CA LEU A 159 8.63 -2.09 -10.41
C LEU A 159 9.86 -2.26 -9.50
N GLN A 160 10.50 -1.15 -9.11
CA GLN A 160 11.60 -1.15 -8.14
C GLN A 160 11.14 -1.69 -6.78
N LEU A 161 9.99 -1.27 -6.28
CA LEU A 161 9.40 -1.78 -5.03
C LEU A 161 9.11 -3.29 -5.14
N GLY A 162 8.65 -3.77 -6.30
CA GLY A 162 8.45 -5.20 -6.57
C GLY A 162 9.75 -6.01 -6.40
N ARG A 163 10.89 -5.46 -6.82
CA ARG A 163 12.20 -6.08 -6.61
C ARG A 163 12.60 -6.10 -5.13
N ILE A 164 12.34 -5.03 -4.38
CA ILE A 164 12.55 -5.00 -2.91
C ILE A 164 11.71 -6.10 -2.23
N LEU A 165 10.48 -6.30 -2.68
CA LEU A 165 9.57 -7.33 -2.16
C LEU A 165 9.81 -8.72 -2.76
N GLN A 166 10.83 -8.87 -3.62
CA GLN A 166 11.19 -10.12 -4.29
C GLN A 166 10.01 -10.73 -5.08
N VAL A 167 9.21 -9.89 -5.72
CA VAL A 167 8.23 -10.35 -6.71
C VAL A 167 8.99 -10.96 -7.88
N PRO A 168 8.62 -12.16 -8.36
CA PRO A 168 9.31 -12.75 -9.52
C PRO A 168 9.25 -11.84 -10.74
N GLU A 169 10.40 -11.53 -11.36
CA GLU A 169 10.51 -10.56 -12.46
C GLU A 169 9.57 -10.89 -13.63
N ARG A 170 9.35 -12.18 -13.91
CA ARG A 170 8.40 -12.64 -14.95
C ARG A 170 6.94 -12.25 -14.68
N MET A 171 6.61 -11.87 -13.42
CA MET A 171 5.27 -11.45 -13.01
C MET A 171 5.11 -9.93 -13.04
N LEU A 172 6.20 -9.19 -13.22
CA LEU A 172 6.14 -7.73 -13.31
C LEU A 172 5.80 -7.32 -14.75
N PRO A 173 4.81 -6.44 -14.95
CA PRO A 173 4.47 -5.93 -16.28
C PRO A 173 5.61 -5.07 -16.82
N LYS A 174 5.79 -5.05 -18.13
CA LYS A 174 6.88 -4.31 -18.78
C LYS A 174 6.54 -2.86 -19.09
N SER A 175 5.26 -2.53 -19.11
CA SER A 175 4.74 -1.20 -19.42
C SER A 175 3.40 -0.96 -18.70
N ILE A 176 2.97 0.30 -18.63
CA ILE A 176 1.64 0.67 -18.12
C ILE A 176 0.52 -0.01 -18.91
N PRO A 177 0.53 -0.06 -20.28
CA PRO A 177 -0.45 -0.84 -21.02
C PRO A 177 -0.48 -2.32 -20.65
N ASP A 178 0.68 -2.98 -20.50
CA ASP A 178 0.75 -4.39 -20.07
C ASP A 178 0.18 -4.58 -18.65
N TYR A 179 0.43 -3.60 -17.76
CA TYR A 179 -0.15 -3.60 -16.43
C TYR A 179 -1.68 -3.59 -16.48
N TRP A 180 -2.29 -2.71 -17.28
CA TRP A 180 -3.75 -2.62 -17.36
C TRP A 180 -4.37 -3.87 -17.98
N VAL A 181 -3.73 -4.44 -19.01
CA VAL A 181 -4.15 -5.74 -19.58
C VAL A 181 -4.14 -6.84 -18.51
N TYR A 182 -3.06 -6.94 -17.72
CA TYR A 182 -2.97 -7.90 -16.63
C TYR A 182 -4.02 -7.62 -15.54
N PHE A 183 -4.17 -6.36 -15.13
CA PHE A 183 -5.10 -5.97 -14.08
C PHE A 183 -6.55 -6.28 -14.46
N ASP A 184 -6.94 -5.92 -15.67
CA ASP A 184 -8.31 -6.16 -16.18
C ASP A 184 -8.57 -7.66 -16.33
N ASP A 185 -7.61 -8.44 -16.81
CA ASP A 185 -7.72 -9.91 -16.89
C ASP A 185 -7.90 -10.54 -15.49
N MET A 186 -7.11 -10.11 -14.50
CA MET A 186 -7.27 -10.56 -13.12
C MET A 186 -8.65 -10.25 -12.57
N VAL A 187 -9.14 -9.02 -12.77
CA VAL A 187 -10.48 -8.63 -12.31
C VAL A 187 -11.56 -9.42 -13.04
N ALA A 188 -11.42 -9.63 -14.35
CA ALA A 188 -12.40 -10.31 -15.18
C ALA A 188 -12.43 -11.83 -14.99
N ASN A 189 -11.31 -12.47 -14.82
CA ASN A 189 -11.19 -13.93 -14.92
C ASN A 189 -10.77 -14.65 -13.64
N THR A 190 -10.13 -13.95 -12.69
CA THR A 190 -9.57 -14.59 -11.49
C THR A 190 -10.29 -14.23 -10.20
N LEU A 191 -10.70 -12.94 -10.04
CA LEU A 191 -11.32 -12.50 -8.79
C LEU A 191 -12.72 -13.07 -8.61
N VAL A 192 -13.03 -13.47 -7.39
CA VAL A 192 -14.35 -14.01 -6.99
C VAL A 192 -14.94 -13.21 -5.83
N PRO A 193 -16.26 -13.25 -5.62
CA PRO A 193 -16.91 -12.60 -4.48
C PRO A 193 -16.62 -13.38 -3.18
N HIS A 194 -15.36 -13.31 -2.73
CA HIS A 194 -14.91 -14.05 -1.55
C HIS A 194 -15.56 -13.49 -0.27
N LYS A 195 -15.94 -14.40 0.66
CA LYS A 195 -16.63 -14.03 1.92
C LYS A 195 -15.89 -12.98 2.75
N VAL A 196 -14.55 -13.02 2.77
CA VAL A 196 -13.72 -12.04 3.49
C VAL A 196 -13.96 -10.62 2.97
N ALA A 197 -14.17 -10.42 1.67
CA ALA A 197 -14.47 -9.11 1.12
C ALA A 197 -15.80 -8.55 1.66
N HIS A 198 -16.82 -9.38 1.75
CA HIS A 198 -18.13 -9.01 2.33
C HIS A 198 -18.02 -8.72 3.84
N GLU A 199 -17.24 -9.50 4.58
CA GLU A 199 -17.01 -9.29 6.01
C GLU A 199 -16.28 -7.95 6.28
N VAL A 200 -15.27 -7.61 5.47
CA VAL A 200 -14.57 -6.32 5.56
C VAL A 200 -15.53 -5.16 5.33
N LEU A 201 -16.40 -5.25 4.32
CA LEU A 201 -17.42 -4.24 4.07
C LEU A 201 -18.44 -4.14 5.23
N ALA A 202 -18.85 -5.27 5.80
CA ALA A 202 -19.77 -5.29 6.94
C ALA A 202 -19.16 -4.72 8.23
N GLN A 203 -17.87 -4.87 8.43
CA GLN A 203 -17.18 -4.27 9.59
C GLN A 203 -17.21 -2.74 9.57
N MET A 204 -17.28 -2.11 8.39
CA MET A 204 -17.37 -0.65 8.28
C MET A 204 -18.70 -0.08 8.82
N ASP A 205 -19.74 -0.92 8.86
CA ASP A 205 -21.04 -0.53 9.38
C ASP A 205 -21.17 -0.77 10.92
N GLN A 206 -20.05 -1.06 11.60
CA GLN A 206 -20.01 -1.42 13.01
C GLN A 206 -19.07 -0.52 13.82
N VAL A 207 -19.33 -0.45 15.12
CA VAL A 207 -18.36 0.14 16.07
C VAL A 207 -17.20 -0.84 16.24
N PRO A 208 -15.94 -0.38 16.11
CA PRO A 208 -14.78 -1.27 16.23
C PRO A 208 -14.83 -2.14 17.48
N PRO A 209 -14.46 -3.43 17.38
CA PRO A 209 -14.59 -4.38 18.49
C PRO A 209 -13.72 -4.04 19.71
N ASN A 210 -12.61 -3.35 19.49
CA ASN A 210 -11.67 -2.91 20.52
C ASN A 210 -12.12 -1.69 21.33
N VAL A 211 -13.28 -1.09 21.02
CA VAL A 211 -13.86 -0.01 21.81
C VAL A 211 -14.47 -0.61 23.09
N PRO A 212 -14.02 -0.19 24.31
CA PRO A 212 -14.57 -0.68 25.57
C PRO A 212 -16.09 -0.49 25.67
N GLY A 213 -16.79 -1.50 26.19
CA GLY A 213 -18.25 -1.52 26.26
C GLY A 213 -18.88 -0.22 26.79
N PRO A 214 -18.43 0.35 27.92
CA PRO A 214 -18.99 1.59 28.46
C PRO A 214 -18.82 2.82 27.55
N LEU A 215 -17.80 2.84 26.67
CA LEU A 215 -17.54 3.95 25.74
C LEU A 215 -18.27 3.80 24.41
N ARG A 216 -18.79 2.60 24.10
CA ARG A 216 -19.45 2.33 22.81
C ARG A 216 -20.59 3.29 22.49
N PRO A 217 -21.54 3.61 23.39
CA PRO A 217 -22.61 4.55 23.09
C PRO A 217 -22.14 5.95 22.71
N ALA A 218 -21.08 6.42 23.37
CA ALA A 218 -20.51 7.75 23.11
C ALA A 218 -19.75 7.82 21.79
N VAL A 219 -19.07 6.74 21.40
CA VAL A 219 -18.23 6.68 20.22
C VAL A 219 -19.01 6.22 18.97
N ALA A 220 -20.12 5.50 19.15
CA ALA A 220 -20.89 4.91 18.06
C ALA A 220 -21.32 5.91 16.95
N PRO A 221 -21.87 7.10 17.24
CA PRO A 221 -22.29 8.01 16.19
C PRO A 221 -21.13 8.43 15.26
N LEU A 222 -19.98 8.74 15.84
CA LEU A 222 -18.78 9.12 15.08
C LEU A 222 -18.20 7.93 14.31
N SER A 223 -18.12 6.76 14.94
CA SER A 223 -17.63 5.53 14.29
C SER A 223 -18.50 5.14 13.09
N LEU A 224 -19.83 5.19 13.24
CA LEU A 224 -20.74 4.86 12.14
C LEU A 224 -20.70 5.90 11.01
N ALA A 225 -20.55 7.19 11.34
CA ALA A 225 -20.39 8.22 10.32
C ALA A 225 -19.08 8.02 9.55
N ALA A 226 -17.97 7.76 10.25
CA ALA A 226 -16.68 7.45 9.65
C ALA A 226 -16.74 6.16 8.82
N GLY A 227 -17.43 5.13 9.30
CA GLY A 227 -17.65 3.87 8.59
C GLY A 227 -18.42 4.06 7.28
N ARG A 228 -19.49 4.86 7.29
CA ARG A 228 -20.26 5.19 6.08
C ARG A 228 -19.42 5.94 5.04
N LEU A 229 -18.59 6.90 5.50
CA LEU A 229 -17.65 7.60 4.62
C LEU A 229 -16.59 6.65 4.08
N GLY A 230 -16.01 5.82 4.93
CA GLY A 230 -15.04 4.78 4.54
C GLY A 230 -15.63 3.81 3.53
N ARG A 231 -16.89 3.38 3.73
CA ARG A 231 -17.62 2.50 2.80
C ARG A 231 -17.86 3.17 1.44
N LEU A 232 -18.27 4.45 1.41
CA LEU A 232 -18.43 5.22 0.17
C LEU A 232 -17.12 5.27 -0.61
N ILE A 233 -16.02 5.61 0.07
CA ILE A 233 -14.69 5.66 -0.53
C ILE A 233 -14.26 4.29 -1.02
N THR A 234 -14.38 3.26 -0.19
CA THR A 234 -13.97 1.89 -0.51
C THR A 234 -14.71 1.37 -1.74
N ILE A 235 -16.04 1.46 -1.77
CA ILE A 235 -16.84 0.98 -2.90
C ILE A 235 -16.52 1.80 -4.15
N GLY A 236 -16.45 3.12 -4.04
CA GLY A 236 -16.23 4.00 -5.20
C GLY A 236 -14.84 3.89 -5.81
N THR A 237 -13.84 3.46 -5.02
CA THR A 237 -12.48 3.23 -5.50
C THR A 237 -12.21 1.78 -5.94
N LEU A 238 -13.21 0.88 -5.88
CA LEU A 238 -13.14 -0.42 -6.54
C LEU A 238 -13.40 -0.28 -8.05
N PRO A 239 -12.80 -1.13 -8.91
CA PRO A 239 -13.20 -1.27 -10.31
C PRO A 239 -14.70 -1.61 -10.43
N ALA A 240 -15.34 -1.15 -11.50
CA ALA A 240 -16.77 -1.40 -11.72
C ALA A 240 -17.09 -2.90 -11.69
N GLU A 241 -16.32 -3.69 -12.40
CA GLU A 241 -16.50 -5.14 -12.47
C GLU A 241 -16.34 -5.83 -11.11
N ALA A 242 -15.40 -5.40 -10.28
CA ALA A 242 -15.24 -5.92 -8.92
C ALA A 242 -16.46 -5.58 -8.04
N ARG A 243 -17.03 -4.37 -8.21
CA ARG A 243 -18.29 -4.00 -7.54
C ARG A 243 -19.44 -4.90 -7.97
N ASP A 244 -19.58 -5.12 -9.27
CA ASP A 244 -20.66 -5.96 -9.84
C ASP A 244 -20.56 -7.40 -9.32
N ARG A 245 -19.35 -7.97 -9.27
CA ARG A 245 -19.12 -9.31 -8.70
C ARG A 245 -19.47 -9.41 -7.23
N LEU A 246 -19.24 -8.35 -6.46
CA LEU A 246 -19.62 -8.26 -5.04
C LEU A 246 -21.08 -7.89 -4.84
N GLY A 247 -21.87 -7.69 -5.89
CA GLY A 247 -23.27 -7.28 -5.80
C GLY A 247 -23.46 -5.87 -5.22
N LEU A 248 -22.45 -5.00 -5.34
CA LEU A 248 -22.46 -3.66 -4.77
C LEU A 248 -23.09 -2.66 -5.76
N ARG A 249 -24.11 -1.96 -5.30
CA ARG A 249 -24.72 -0.90 -6.09
C ARG A 249 -23.88 0.37 -6.03
N TRP A 250 -23.69 1.01 -7.19
CA TRP A 250 -23.02 2.31 -7.31
C TRP A 250 -23.80 3.22 -8.24
N THR A 251 -24.19 4.38 -7.75
CA THR A 251 -25.03 5.33 -8.49
C THR A 251 -24.25 6.58 -8.90
N ALA A 252 -24.79 7.33 -9.88
CA ALA A 252 -24.22 8.64 -10.22
C ALA A 252 -24.24 9.62 -9.03
N ALA A 253 -25.15 9.44 -8.08
CA ALA A 253 -25.18 10.24 -6.86
C ALA A 253 -24.01 9.88 -5.93
N ASP A 254 -23.66 8.60 -5.80
CA ASP A 254 -22.53 8.15 -5.00
C ASP A 254 -21.21 8.61 -5.62
N GLU A 255 -21.07 8.55 -6.95
CA GLU A 255 -19.92 9.07 -7.66
C GLU A 255 -19.74 10.59 -7.42
N ARG A 256 -20.83 11.37 -7.49
CA ARG A 256 -20.76 12.82 -7.17
C ARG A 256 -20.34 13.07 -5.73
N ARG A 257 -20.86 12.29 -4.76
CA ARG A 257 -20.47 12.38 -3.35
C ARG A 257 -18.99 12.06 -3.16
N LEU A 258 -18.51 10.98 -3.77
CA LEU A 258 -17.09 10.61 -3.70
C LEU A 258 -16.20 11.71 -4.27
N ARG A 259 -16.54 12.27 -5.43
CA ARG A 259 -15.79 13.39 -6.03
C ARG A 259 -15.79 14.63 -5.15
N LEU A 260 -16.91 14.95 -4.51
CA LEU A 260 -16.95 16.08 -3.56
C LEU A 260 -16.05 15.82 -2.35
N VAL A 261 -16.14 14.64 -1.76
CA VAL A 261 -15.25 14.23 -0.66
C VAL A 261 -13.78 14.31 -1.10
N GLY A 262 -13.48 13.77 -2.27
CA GLY A 262 -12.13 13.80 -2.84
C GLY A 262 -11.60 15.21 -3.06
N GLN A 263 -12.43 16.12 -3.58
CA GLN A 263 -12.04 17.53 -3.74
C GLN A 263 -11.75 18.24 -2.41
N VAL A 264 -12.55 17.97 -1.38
CA VAL A 264 -12.30 18.51 -0.04
C VAL A 264 -10.97 17.97 0.53
N ILE A 265 -10.72 16.69 0.39
CA ILE A 265 -9.47 16.06 0.84
C ILE A 265 -8.28 16.59 0.02
N GLY A 266 -8.36 16.56 -1.31
CA GLY A 266 -7.28 16.95 -2.20
C GLY A 266 -6.86 18.42 -2.02
N ARG A 267 -7.83 19.33 -1.89
CA ARG A 267 -7.55 20.74 -1.66
C ARG A 267 -7.19 21.07 -0.23
N GLY A 268 -7.73 20.33 0.74
CA GLY A 268 -7.49 20.57 2.17
C GLY A 268 -6.13 20.03 2.64
N THR A 269 -5.71 18.87 2.14
CA THR A 269 -4.47 18.22 2.58
C THR A 269 -3.22 19.10 2.45
N PRO A 270 -2.98 19.82 1.34
CA PRO A 270 -1.81 20.70 1.22
C PRO A 270 -1.78 21.85 2.24
N LEU A 271 -2.93 22.27 2.75
CA LEU A 271 -3.05 23.34 3.72
C LEU A 271 -2.68 22.92 5.15
N LEU A 272 -2.62 21.60 5.39
CA LEU A 272 -2.27 21.08 6.70
C LEU A 272 -0.74 21.08 6.91
N PRO A 273 -0.27 21.32 8.15
CA PRO A 273 1.14 21.17 8.48
C PRO A 273 1.62 19.73 8.20
N GLU A 274 2.87 19.57 7.76
CA GLU A 274 3.44 18.25 7.44
C GLU A 274 3.26 17.22 8.56
N ARG A 275 3.42 17.65 9.80
CA ARG A 275 3.24 16.78 10.98
C ARG A 275 1.85 16.12 11.05
N VAL A 276 0.84 16.76 10.46
CA VAL A 276 -0.55 16.27 10.48
C VAL A 276 -0.88 15.48 9.23
N ARG A 277 -0.30 15.84 8.09
CA ARG A 277 -0.60 15.18 6.81
C ARG A 277 0.22 13.93 6.54
N TYR A 278 1.42 13.81 7.14
CA TYR A 278 2.28 12.63 6.98
C TYR A 278 2.19 11.70 8.18
N MET A 279 2.21 10.40 7.91
CA MET A 279 2.33 9.36 8.92
C MET A 279 3.67 9.45 9.66
N PRO A 280 3.77 8.98 10.91
CA PRO A 280 4.95 9.24 11.77
C PRO A 280 6.28 8.80 11.19
N ILE A 281 6.35 7.64 10.50
CA ILE A 281 7.59 7.12 9.90
C ILE A 281 8.01 8.05 8.76
N ALA A 282 7.11 8.37 7.84
CA ALA A 282 7.35 9.27 6.73
C ALA A 282 7.78 10.67 7.21
N TYR A 283 7.05 11.23 8.18
CA TYR A 283 7.40 12.54 8.74
C TYR A 283 8.82 12.58 9.29
N ARG A 284 9.21 11.56 10.09
CA ARG A 284 10.57 11.47 10.65
C ARG A 284 11.63 11.32 9.55
N ALA A 285 11.39 10.47 8.55
CA ALA A 285 12.31 10.29 7.44
C ALA A 285 12.52 11.58 6.65
N ARG A 286 11.44 12.34 6.37
CA ARG A 286 11.49 13.65 5.71
C ARG A 286 12.29 14.67 6.52
N GLN A 287 12.13 14.71 7.84
CA GLN A 287 12.92 15.59 8.70
C GLN A 287 14.40 15.20 8.71
N ALA A 288 14.71 13.90 8.75
CA ALA A 288 16.09 13.41 8.68
C ALA A 288 16.76 13.77 7.34
N ALA A 289 16.08 13.57 6.21
CA ALA A 289 16.58 13.93 4.89
C ALA A 289 16.92 15.42 4.79
N ARG A 290 16.04 16.30 5.27
CA ARG A 290 16.30 17.76 5.31
C ARG A 290 17.46 18.14 6.23
N ALA A 291 17.62 17.43 7.34
CA ALA A 291 18.75 17.66 8.24
C ALA A 291 20.06 17.28 7.56
N GLN A 292 20.07 16.17 6.84
CA GLN A 292 21.22 15.72 6.06
C GLN A 292 21.59 16.70 4.95
N GLU A 293 20.62 17.17 4.16
CA GLU A 293 20.84 18.17 3.11
C GLU A 293 21.42 19.49 3.67
N ARG A 294 20.93 19.93 4.85
CA ARG A 294 21.49 21.15 5.50
C ARG A 294 22.95 20.94 5.93
N LEU A 295 23.28 19.75 6.46
CA LEU A 295 24.64 19.41 6.84
C LEU A 295 25.57 19.40 5.63
N GLU A 296 25.16 18.75 4.54
CA GLU A 296 25.92 18.69 3.29
C GLU A 296 26.20 20.08 2.71
N ARG A 297 25.17 20.94 2.66
CA ARG A 297 25.34 22.34 2.24
C ARG A 297 26.31 23.10 3.14
N ALA A 298 26.21 22.92 4.45
CA ALA A 298 27.15 23.56 5.40
C ALA A 298 28.59 23.11 5.22
N LEU A 299 28.80 21.81 4.94
CA LEU A 299 30.13 21.26 4.66
C LEU A 299 30.70 21.74 3.33
N ALA A 300 29.86 21.84 2.28
CA ALA A 300 30.26 22.34 0.97
C ALA A 300 30.69 23.82 0.99
N HIS A 301 30.21 24.61 1.95
CA HIS A 301 30.55 26.04 2.10
C HIS A 301 31.66 26.30 3.12
N ARG A 302 32.36 25.27 3.62
CA ARG A 302 33.52 25.49 4.47
C ARG A 302 34.68 26.09 3.63
N PRO A 303 35.21 27.28 3.98
CA PRO A 303 36.46 27.76 3.36
C PRO A 303 37.62 26.79 3.69
N MET A 304 38.43 26.49 2.68
CA MET A 304 39.68 25.77 2.85
C MET A 304 40.67 26.57 3.69
#